data_c28642d0dd427a75add7f083932cc781
#
_entry.id   c28642d0dd427a75add7f083932cc781
#
_cell.length_a   1.000
_cell.length_b   1.000
_cell.length_c   1.000
_cell.angle_alpha   90.00
_cell.angle_beta   90.00
_cell.angle_gamma   90.00
#
_symmetry.space_group_name_H-M   'P 1'
#
loop_
_entity.id
_entity.type
_entity.pdbx_description
1 polymer ?
#
loop_
_entity_poly.entity_id
_entity_poly.type
_entity_poly.pdbx_seq_one_letter_code
_entity_poly.pdbx_strand_id
1 'polypeptide(L)'
;MKYQVKETKDLTENEIEHILHLWDISARNSMKSAYFRTFFKDSEFHFIMDTDENILALMRVNFDFTLQIAGTDYSFAEAVGLVSAHKKKGYGAALVRHFKENVIQRNLDTIGFCHSDLRPFYEKCSIEILYDKAKMIKESIGSEWVNSEDDDILIFNASKETKELLNQLSPQNNAYLITKE
;
A
#
# COMPACT_ATOMS: atom_id res chain seq x y z
N MET A 1 -22.09 -6.54 0.92
CA MET A 1 -20.62 -6.39 0.65
C MET A 1 -19.88 -7.24 1.65
N LYS A 2 -18.85 -7.95 1.20
CA LYS A 2 -18.01 -8.84 2.01
C LYS A 2 -16.55 -8.34 1.91
N TYR A 3 -15.87 -8.24 3.06
CA TYR A 3 -14.43 -8.03 3.09
C TYR A 3 -13.73 -9.38 3.03
N GLN A 4 -12.68 -9.49 2.22
CA GLN A 4 -11.90 -10.71 2.04
C GLN A 4 -10.43 -10.39 1.88
N VAL A 5 -9.57 -11.28 2.40
CA VAL A 5 -8.11 -11.23 2.24
C VAL A 5 -7.66 -12.51 1.56
N LYS A 6 -6.78 -12.40 0.57
CA LYS A 6 -6.15 -13.54 -0.11
C LYS A 6 -4.65 -13.32 -0.26
N GLU A 7 -3.87 -14.34 -0.01
CA GLU A 7 -2.48 -14.34 -0.44
C GLU A 7 -2.39 -14.45 -1.97
N THR A 8 -1.32 -13.96 -2.55
CA THR A 8 -1.14 -13.98 -4.01
C THR A 8 -1.29 -15.39 -4.62
N LYS A 9 -0.84 -16.44 -3.89
CA LYS A 9 -0.95 -17.82 -4.35
C LYS A 9 -2.40 -18.35 -4.45
N ASP A 10 -3.33 -17.76 -3.67
CA ASP A 10 -4.73 -18.19 -3.56
C ASP A 10 -5.65 -17.42 -4.53
N LEU A 11 -5.12 -16.49 -5.30
CA LEU A 11 -5.87 -15.77 -6.31
C LEU A 11 -6.20 -16.67 -7.50
N THR A 12 -7.45 -16.64 -7.96
CA THR A 12 -7.86 -17.28 -9.23
C THR A 12 -7.35 -16.50 -10.44
N GLU A 13 -7.35 -17.12 -11.62
CA GLU A 13 -7.00 -16.45 -12.88
C GLU A 13 -7.90 -15.23 -13.14
N ASN A 14 -9.22 -15.40 -12.95
CA ASN A 14 -10.20 -14.32 -13.14
C ASN A 14 -9.97 -13.15 -12.19
N GLU A 15 -9.59 -13.41 -10.92
CA GLU A 15 -9.26 -12.35 -9.97
C GLU A 15 -8.01 -11.59 -10.38
N ILE A 16 -6.97 -12.28 -10.86
CA ILE A 16 -5.75 -11.65 -11.37
C ILE A 16 -6.05 -10.76 -12.58
N GLU A 17 -6.83 -11.25 -13.54
CA GLU A 17 -7.26 -10.47 -14.69
C GLU A 17 -8.04 -9.22 -14.26
N HIS A 18 -8.96 -9.37 -13.31
CA HIS A 18 -9.76 -8.26 -12.78
C HIS A 18 -8.91 -7.24 -12.02
N ILE A 19 -7.93 -7.69 -11.22
CA ILE A 19 -6.96 -6.82 -10.54
C ILE A 19 -6.17 -6.00 -11.56
N LEU A 20 -5.62 -6.64 -12.57
CA LEU A 20 -4.85 -5.98 -13.63
C LEU A 20 -5.70 -4.95 -14.39
N HIS A 21 -6.95 -5.30 -14.70
CA HIS A 21 -7.90 -4.41 -15.34
C HIS A 21 -8.23 -3.18 -14.48
N LEU A 22 -8.48 -3.38 -13.18
CA LEU A 22 -8.79 -2.27 -12.26
C LEU A 22 -7.62 -1.33 -12.03
N TRP A 23 -6.40 -1.85 -11.99
CA TRP A 23 -5.21 -1.01 -11.87
C TRP A 23 -4.92 -0.21 -13.15
N ASP A 24 -5.34 -0.72 -14.32
CA ASP A 24 -5.17 -0.08 -15.63
C ASP A 24 -3.73 0.43 -15.90
N ILE A 25 -2.74 -0.30 -15.40
CA ILE A 25 -1.32 0.00 -15.61
C ILE A 25 -0.89 -0.66 -16.91
N SER A 26 -0.71 0.11 -17.99
CA SER A 26 -0.42 -0.40 -19.33
C SER A 26 0.75 -1.40 -19.39
N ALA A 27 1.80 -1.17 -18.61
CA ALA A 27 2.94 -2.09 -18.50
C ALA A 27 2.60 -3.45 -17.86
N ARG A 28 1.45 -3.58 -17.20
CA ARG A 28 1.00 -4.80 -16.50
C ARG A 28 -0.19 -5.48 -17.16
N ASN A 29 -0.89 -4.82 -18.08
CA ASN A 29 -2.10 -5.35 -18.73
C ASN A 29 -1.89 -6.67 -19.48
N SER A 30 -0.66 -6.99 -19.85
CA SER A 30 -0.29 -8.26 -20.50
C SER A 30 0.40 -9.25 -19.56
N MET A 31 0.41 -8.98 -18.25
CA MET A 31 1.08 -9.83 -17.28
C MET A 31 0.34 -11.17 -17.15
N LYS A 32 1.02 -12.28 -17.42
CA LYS A 32 0.46 -13.62 -17.24
C LYS A 32 0.35 -13.95 -15.75
N SER A 33 -0.67 -14.70 -15.36
CA SER A 33 -0.96 -15.05 -13.96
C SER A 33 0.21 -15.75 -13.26
N ALA A 34 0.96 -16.61 -13.94
CA ALA A 34 2.14 -17.25 -13.36
C ALA A 34 3.22 -16.22 -12.99
N TYR A 35 3.45 -15.23 -13.87
CA TYR A 35 4.39 -14.14 -13.60
C TYR A 35 3.85 -13.20 -12.51
N PHE A 36 2.55 -12.90 -12.51
CA PHE A 36 1.89 -12.13 -11.46
C PHE A 36 2.14 -12.75 -10.08
N ARG A 37 1.92 -14.07 -9.94
CA ARG A 37 2.14 -14.78 -8.68
C ARG A 37 3.58 -14.75 -8.22
N THR A 38 4.53 -14.84 -9.13
CA THR A 38 5.96 -14.74 -8.81
C THR A 38 6.34 -13.32 -8.40
N PHE A 39 5.87 -12.32 -9.14
CA PHE A 39 6.20 -10.92 -8.93
C PHE A 39 5.62 -10.39 -7.60
N PHE A 40 4.40 -10.80 -7.25
CA PHE A 40 3.72 -10.39 -6.03
C PHE A 40 3.72 -11.47 -4.93
N LYS A 41 4.70 -12.39 -4.93
CA LYS A 41 4.75 -13.53 -4.00
C LYS A 41 4.69 -13.14 -2.52
N ASP A 42 5.29 -12.00 -2.17
CA ASP A 42 5.35 -11.46 -0.80
C ASP A 42 4.23 -10.43 -0.56
N SER A 43 3.06 -10.67 -1.15
CA SER A 43 1.91 -9.77 -1.04
C SER A 43 0.63 -10.52 -0.67
N GLU A 44 -0.28 -9.79 -0.03
CA GLU A 44 -1.68 -10.18 0.10
C GLU A 44 -2.59 -9.10 -0.51
N PHE A 45 -3.80 -9.51 -0.87
CA PHE A 45 -4.79 -8.67 -1.51
C PHE A 45 -6.03 -8.58 -0.65
N HIS A 46 -6.46 -7.36 -0.40
CA HIS A 46 -7.65 -7.03 0.38
C HIS A 46 -8.74 -6.55 -0.57
N PHE A 47 -9.94 -7.11 -0.43
CA PHE A 47 -11.06 -6.85 -1.31
C PHE A 47 -12.30 -6.41 -0.56
N ILE A 48 -13.10 -5.54 -1.18
CA ILE A 48 -14.54 -5.44 -0.96
C ILE A 48 -15.22 -6.09 -2.16
N MET A 49 -16.07 -7.08 -1.91
CA MET A 49 -16.79 -7.82 -2.94
C MET A 49 -18.30 -7.69 -2.74
N ASP A 50 -19.06 -7.79 -3.82
CA ASP A 50 -20.53 -7.90 -3.77
C ASP A 50 -20.97 -9.34 -3.49
N THR A 51 -22.29 -9.59 -3.59
CA THR A 51 -22.89 -10.93 -3.40
C THR A 51 -22.59 -11.89 -4.54
N ASP A 52 -22.24 -11.38 -5.71
CA ASP A 52 -21.93 -12.14 -6.92
C ASP A 52 -20.41 -12.32 -7.10
N GLU A 53 -19.65 -12.05 -6.03
CA GLU A 53 -18.17 -12.14 -5.96
C GLU A 53 -17.41 -11.18 -6.92
N ASN A 54 -18.07 -10.10 -7.38
CA ASN A 54 -17.35 -9.07 -8.13
C ASN A 54 -16.52 -8.18 -7.20
N ILE A 55 -15.32 -7.85 -7.63
CA ILE A 55 -14.41 -6.96 -6.89
C ILE A 55 -14.91 -5.51 -7.05
N LEU A 56 -15.35 -4.89 -5.95
CA LEU A 56 -15.79 -3.51 -5.89
C LEU A 56 -14.68 -2.54 -5.51
N ALA A 57 -13.74 -2.99 -4.70
CA ALA A 57 -12.50 -2.29 -4.38
C ALA A 57 -11.41 -3.28 -4.00
N LEU A 58 -10.18 -2.94 -4.30
CA LEU A 58 -9.01 -3.72 -3.92
C LEU A 58 -7.87 -2.84 -3.43
N MET A 59 -7.00 -3.43 -2.60
CA MET A 59 -5.72 -2.88 -2.18
C MET A 59 -4.73 -4.02 -1.98
N ARG A 60 -3.49 -3.84 -2.39
CA ARG A 60 -2.41 -4.78 -2.14
C ARG A 60 -1.64 -4.37 -0.89
N VAL A 61 -1.18 -5.35 -0.14
CA VAL A 61 -0.18 -5.18 0.91
C VAL A 61 1.10 -5.88 0.46
N ASN A 62 2.19 -5.15 0.47
CA ASN A 62 3.53 -5.65 0.19
C ASN A 62 4.27 -5.86 1.51
N PHE A 63 4.75 -7.07 1.77
CA PHE A 63 5.53 -7.40 2.96
C PHE A 63 7.04 -7.29 2.75
N ASP A 64 7.48 -7.11 1.51
CA ASP A 64 8.88 -6.86 1.19
C ASP A 64 9.14 -5.35 1.03
N PHE A 65 8.92 -4.61 2.12
CA PHE A 65 9.12 -3.17 2.17
C PHE A 65 9.99 -2.80 3.38
N THR A 66 11.15 -2.25 3.12
CA THR A 66 12.12 -1.89 4.17
C THR A 66 12.65 -0.47 3.94
N LEU A 67 12.58 0.35 4.97
CA LEU A 67 13.21 1.67 5.00
C LEU A 67 14.45 1.63 5.89
N GLN A 68 15.59 2.08 5.37
CA GLN A 68 16.76 2.36 6.19
C GLN A 68 16.72 3.82 6.66
N ILE A 69 16.73 4.04 7.98
CA ILE A 69 16.70 5.36 8.61
C ILE A 69 17.84 5.43 9.59
N ALA A 70 18.71 6.44 9.45
CA ALA A 70 19.91 6.61 10.28
C ALA A 70 20.78 5.33 10.37
N GLY A 71 20.87 4.57 9.27
CA GLY A 71 21.67 3.35 9.19
C GLY A 71 21.01 2.09 9.78
N THR A 72 19.76 2.16 10.24
CA THR A 72 19.01 1.03 10.78
C THR A 72 17.85 0.68 9.84
N ASP A 73 17.65 -0.62 9.58
CA ASP A 73 16.61 -1.12 8.71
C ASP A 73 15.32 -1.38 9.49
N TYR A 74 14.22 -0.85 8.98
CA TYR A 74 12.86 -1.01 9.52
C TYR A 74 11.96 -1.61 8.45
N SER A 75 11.40 -2.79 8.72
CA SER A 75 10.45 -3.45 7.81
C SER A 75 9.01 -3.10 8.15
N PHE A 76 8.22 -2.85 7.11
CA PHE A 76 6.81 -2.49 7.22
C PHE A 76 5.97 -3.36 6.28
N ALA A 77 4.67 -3.47 6.59
CA ALA A 77 3.69 -3.81 5.58
C ALA A 77 3.31 -2.53 4.81
N GLU A 78 3.49 -2.53 3.49
CA GLU A 78 3.16 -1.39 2.64
C GLU A 78 1.78 -1.56 2.03
N ALA A 79 0.85 -0.66 2.36
CA ALA A 79 -0.47 -0.58 1.72
C ALA A 79 -0.36 0.23 0.42
N VAL A 80 -0.62 -0.41 -0.72
CA VAL A 80 -0.40 0.16 -2.05
C VAL A 80 -1.48 -0.27 -3.05
N GLY A 81 -1.69 0.53 -4.08
CA GLY A 81 -2.57 0.19 -5.21
C GLY A 81 -4.05 0.13 -4.85
N LEU A 82 -4.52 0.99 -3.92
CA LEU A 82 -5.94 1.15 -3.64
C LEU A 82 -6.69 1.63 -4.88
N VAL A 83 -7.65 0.84 -5.32
CA VAL A 83 -8.53 1.19 -6.44
C VAL A 83 -9.96 0.76 -6.16
N SER A 84 -10.92 1.43 -6.78
CA SER A 84 -12.36 1.12 -6.69
C SER A 84 -12.96 1.03 -8.08
N ALA A 85 -13.73 -0.02 -8.35
CA ALA A 85 -14.41 -0.24 -9.63
C ALA A 85 -15.36 0.91 -9.99
N HIS A 86 -15.95 1.55 -8.98
CA HIS A 86 -16.88 2.67 -9.18
C HIS A 86 -16.54 3.82 -8.24
N LYS A 87 -16.15 4.97 -8.81
CA LYS A 87 -15.85 6.18 -8.04
C LYS A 87 -17.08 6.69 -7.28
N LYS A 88 -16.85 7.28 -6.11
CA LYS A 88 -17.89 7.95 -5.28
C LYS A 88 -18.99 7.03 -4.74
N LYS A 89 -18.82 5.70 -4.78
CA LYS A 89 -19.76 4.72 -4.19
C LYS A 89 -19.40 4.29 -2.76
N GLY A 90 -18.29 4.80 -2.21
CA GLY A 90 -17.85 4.51 -0.85
C GLY A 90 -17.08 3.19 -0.69
N TYR A 91 -16.87 2.42 -1.75
CA TYR A 91 -16.21 1.11 -1.68
C TYR A 91 -14.76 1.21 -1.20
N GLY A 92 -14.01 2.20 -1.71
CA GLY A 92 -12.64 2.45 -1.25
C GLY A 92 -12.58 2.80 0.25
N ALA A 93 -13.50 3.65 0.72
CA ALA A 93 -13.56 4.00 2.15
C ALA A 93 -13.98 2.81 3.03
N ALA A 94 -14.86 1.94 2.55
CA ALA A 94 -15.21 0.70 3.23
C ALA A 94 -13.99 -0.23 3.32
N LEU A 95 -13.23 -0.39 2.23
CA LEU A 95 -12.01 -1.17 2.20
C LEU A 95 -10.98 -0.64 3.20
N VAL A 96 -10.69 0.65 3.18
CA VAL A 96 -9.71 1.29 4.09
C VAL A 96 -10.06 1.04 5.56
N ARG A 97 -11.34 1.13 5.95
CA ARG A 97 -11.78 0.86 7.33
C ARG A 97 -11.54 -0.60 7.74
N HIS A 98 -12.01 -1.56 6.93
CA HIS A 98 -11.80 -2.99 7.23
C HIS A 98 -10.32 -3.36 7.23
N PHE A 99 -9.56 -2.79 6.31
CA PHE A 99 -8.12 -2.97 6.26
C PHE A 99 -7.44 -2.48 7.54
N LYS A 100 -7.76 -1.25 7.99
CA LYS A 100 -7.22 -0.69 9.23
C LYS A 100 -7.52 -1.59 10.44
N GLU A 101 -8.76 -2.06 10.57
CA GLU A 101 -9.16 -3.00 11.62
C GLU A 101 -8.35 -4.30 11.55
N ASN A 102 -8.15 -4.85 10.36
CA ASN A 102 -7.39 -6.08 10.12
C ASN A 102 -5.93 -5.94 10.56
N VAL A 103 -5.23 -4.89 10.13
CA VAL A 103 -3.81 -4.70 10.47
C VAL A 103 -3.59 -4.40 11.95
N ILE A 104 -4.54 -3.70 12.60
CA ILE A 104 -4.53 -3.49 14.05
C ILE A 104 -4.68 -4.82 14.79
N GLN A 105 -5.66 -5.66 14.41
CA GLN A 105 -5.88 -6.97 15.02
C GLN A 105 -4.67 -7.90 14.89
N ARG A 106 -3.96 -7.79 13.77
CA ARG A 106 -2.74 -8.57 13.48
C ARG A 106 -1.48 -7.95 14.09
N ASN A 107 -1.58 -6.77 14.68
CA ASN A 107 -0.44 -5.99 15.20
C ASN A 107 0.68 -5.79 14.15
N LEU A 108 0.29 -5.47 12.91
CA LEU A 108 1.22 -5.23 11.81
C LEU A 108 1.54 -3.73 11.71
N ASP A 109 2.81 -3.38 11.78
CA ASP A 109 3.27 -2.03 11.43
C ASP A 109 3.04 -1.81 9.93
N THR A 110 2.04 -0.96 9.62
CA THR A 110 1.52 -0.80 8.27
C THR A 110 1.46 0.66 7.90
N ILE A 111 2.16 1.01 6.83
CA ILE A 111 2.20 2.34 6.24
C ILE A 111 1.75 2.31 4.79
N GLY A 112 1.43 3.46 4.24
CA GLY A 112 1.18 3.66 2.82
C GLY A 112 1.59 5.06 2.42
N PHE A 113 1.39 5.41 1.15
CA PHE A 113 1.80 6.69 0.62
C PHE A 113 0.69 7.30 -0.22
N CYS A 114 0.66 8.62 -0.31
CA CYS A 114 -0.26 9.29 -1.20
C CYS A 114 0.23 10.70 -1.60
N HIS A 115 -0.29 11.15 -2.73
CA HIS A 115 -0.21 12.55 -3.12
C HIS A 115 -1.15 13.41 -2.26
N SER A 116 -0.83 14.69 -2.12
CA SER A 116 -1.52 15.64 -1.26
C SER A 116 -3.01 15.87 -1.61
N ASP A 117 -3.41 15.64 -2.86
CA ASP A 117 -4.80 15.73 -3.31
C ASP A 117 -5.70 14.62 -2.75
N LEU A 118 -5.12 13.51 -2.26
CA LEU A 118 -5.82 12.41 -1.62
C LEU A 118 -5.98 12.57 -0.10
N ARG A 119 -5.37 13.58 0.52
CA ARG A 119 -5.51 13.86 1.96
C ARG A 119 -6.97 13.85 2.44
N PRO A 120 -7.91 14.56 1.78
CA PRO A 120 -9.30 14.60 2.24
C PRO A 120 -10.00 13.24 2.25
N PHE A 121 -9.57 12.31 1.40
CA PHE A 121 -10.11 10.96 1.38
C PHE A 121 -9.63 10.16 2.61
N TYR A 122 -8.33 10.18 2.89
CA TYR A 122 -7.76 9.43 4.00
C TYR A 122 -8.13 10.02 5.37
N GLU A 123 -8.24 11.35 5.48
CA GLU A 123 -8.75 12.04 6.67
C GLU A 123 -10.19 11.59 7.00
N LYS A 124 -11.09 11.52 5.99
CA LYS A 124 -12.44 10.99 6.17
C LYS A 124 -12.47 9.52 6.58
N CYS A 125 -11.45 8.75 6.24
CA CYS A 125 -11.28 7.38 6.69
C CYS A 125 -10.62 7.28 8.08
N SER A 126 -10.34 8.40 8.75
CA SER A 126 -9.63 8.47 10.03
C SER A 126 -8.26 7.80 9.99
N ILE A 127 -7.55 7.95 8.88
CA ILE A 127 -6.15 7.54 8.74
C ILE A 127 -5.27 8.70 9.20
N GLU A 128 -4.31 8.41 10.05
CA GLU A 128 -3.29 9.37 10.47
C GLU A 128 -2.34 9.65 9.29
N ILE A 129 -2.06 10.93 9.03
CA ILE A 129 -1.22 11.37 7.92
C ILE A 129 -0.02 12.10 8.47
N LEU A 130 1.18 11.68 8.10
CA LEU A 130 2.41 12.43 8.31
C LEU A 130 2.67 13.27 7.06
N TYR A 131 2.26 14.52 7.11
CA TYR A 131 2.28 15.45 5.97
C TYR A 131 3.71 15.72 5.49
N ASP A 132 3.90 15.68 4.18
CA ASP A 132 5.15 15.94 3.45
C ASP A 132 6.33 15.04 3.86
N LYS A 133 6.10 13.92 4.57
CA LYS A 133 7.15 13.02 5.05
C LYS A 133 7.58 12.00 4.00
N ALA A 134 6.73 11.62 3.05
CA ALA A 134 7.12 10.72 1.96
C ALA A 134 8.19 11.35 1.06
N LYS A 135 8.18 12.66 0.87
CA LYS A 135 9.24 13.41 0.15
C LYS A 135 10.65 13.22 0.72
N MET A 136 10.76 12.77 1.96
CA MET A 136 12.04 12.50 2.62
C MET A 136 12.51 11.06 2.42
N ILE A 137 11.75 10.25 1.68
CA ILE A 137 12.12 8.89 1.30
C ILE A 137 12.87 8.95 -0.03
N LYS A 138 14.02 8.28 -0.07
CA LYS A 138 14.84 8.13 -1.26
C LYS A 138 14.64 6.76 -1.87
N GLU A 139 14.41 6.71 -3.16
CA GLU A 139 14.26 5.50 -3.95
C GLU A 139 15.41 5.38 -4.94
N SER A 140 15.93 4.16 -5.13
CA SER A 140 17.03 3.92 -6.08
C SER A 140 16.48 3.77 -7.49
N ILE A 141 16.94 4.63 -8.41
CA ILE A 141 16.68 4.50 -9.85
C ILE A 141 18.04 4.34 -10.55
N GLY A 142 18.38 3.11 -10.93
CA GLY A 142 19.71 2.79 -11.44
C GLY A 142 20.76 3.00 -10.38
N SER A 143 21.69 3.97 -10.59
CA SER A 143 22.74 4.32 -9.64
C SER A 143 22.45 5.57 -8.79
N GLU A 144 21.28 6.18 -8.97
CA GLU A 144 20.95 7.44 -8.32
C GLU A 144 19.84 7.26 -7.27
N TRP A 145 19.90 8.09 -6.21
CA TRP A 145 18.86 8.22 -5.22
C TRP A 145 17.98 9.42 -5.54
N VAL A 146 16.69 9.18 -5.78
CA VAL A 146 15.70 10.22 -6.05
C VAL A 146 14.69 10.31 -4.91
N ASN A 147 14.03 11.43 -4.76
CA ASN A 147 12.93 11.55 -3.80
C ASN A 147 11.72 10.76 -4.28
N SER A 148 10.96 10.18 -3.36
CA SER A 148 9.64 9.62 -3.67
C SER A 148 8.75 10.67 -4.35
N GLU A 149 7.90 10.21 -5.27
CA GLU A 149 6.91 11.06 -5.93
C GLU A 149 5.71 11.39 -5.01
N ASP A 150 5.48 10.56 -3.98
CA ASP A 150 4.43 10.78 -3.00
C ASP A 150 4.76 11.91 -2.04
N ASP A 151 3.71 12.59 -1.53
CA ASP A 151 3.85 13.68 -0.57
C ASP A 151 3.87 13.17 0.88
N ASP A 152 2.95 12.28 1.22
CA ASP A 152 2.57 11.96 2.60
C ASP A 152 2.76 10.48 2.95
N ILE A 153 3.07 10.22 4.23
CA ILE A 153 3.02 8.86 4.78
C ILE A 153 1.67 8.68 5.47
N LEU A 154 0.97 7.61 5.11
CA LEU A 154 -0.26 7.15 5.74
C LEU A 154 0.06 6.12 6.82
N ILE A 155 -0.47 6.28 8.02
CA ILE A 155 -0.29 5.33 9.13
C ILE A 155 -1.59 4.56 9.34
N PHE A 156 -1.64 3.30 8.91
CA PHE A 156 -2.78 2.41 9.17
C PHE A 156 -2.67 1.78 10.55
N ASN A 157 -1.47 1.36 10.94
CA ASN A 157 -1.10 0.91 12.27
C ASN A 157 0.42 1.06 12.46
N ALA A 158 0.83 1.58 13.58
CA ALA A 158 2.24 1.61 13.97
C ALA A 158 2.39 1.87 15.47
N SER A 159 3.50 1.43 16.05
CA SER A 159 3.86 1.75 17.43
C SER A 159 4.11 3.27 17.56
N LYS A 160 4.08 3.76 18.80
CA LYS A 160 4.40 5.17 19.05
C LYS A 160 5.81 5.51 18.62
N GLU A 161 6.77 4.62 18.89
CA GLU A 161 8.17 4.77 18.54
C GLU A 161 8.35 4.82 17.02
N THR A 162 7.65 3.96 16.28
CA THR A 162 7.64 3.96 14.81
C THR A 162 7.11 5.27 14.23
N LYS A 163 6.01 5.78 14.79
CA LYS A 163 5.44 7.07 14.36
C LYS A 163 6.38 8.23 14.62
N GLU A 164 7.01 8.28 15.80
CA GLU A 164 7.99 9.30 16.14
C GLU A 164 9.20 9.25 15.21
N LEU A 165 9.71 8.06 14.89
CA LEU A 165 10.79 7.84 13.94
C LEU A 165 10.45 8.40 12.55
N LEU A 166 9.29 8.04 11.99
CA LEU A 166 8.84 8.50 10.68
C LEU A 166 8.57 10.02 10.67
N ASN A 167 8.07 10.56 11.77
CA ASN A 167 7.82 12.01 11.89
C ASN A 167 9.11 12.85 11.97
N GLN A 168 10.23 12.25 12.37
CA GLN A 168 11.55 12.91 12.40
C GLN A 168 12.25 12.98 11.04
N LEU A 169 11.68 12.36 10.00
CA LEU A 169 12.22 12.48 8.65
C LEU A 169 12.28 13.93 8.20
N SER A 170 13.40 14.32 7.62
CA SER A 170 13.70 15.68 7.18
C SER A 170 14.75 15.64 6.06
N PRO A 171 15.04 16.78 5.39
CA PRO A 171 16.11 16.82 4.37
C PRO A 171 17.48 16.42 4.89
N GLN A 172 17.73 16.52 6.22
CA GLN A 172 18.97 16.11 6.89
C GLN A 172 18.91 14.69 7.46
N ASN A 173 17.72 14.08 7.49
CA ASN A 173 17.47 12.73 7.99
C ASN A 173 16.50 12.00 7.05
N ASN A 174 17.00 11.59 5.88
CA ASN A 174 16.22 10.88 4.89
C ASN A 174 16.07 9.39 5.27
N ALA A 175 14.97 8.78 4.83
CA ALA A 175 14.86 7.34 4.73
C ALA A 175 15.29 6.87 3.34
N TYR A 176 15.78 5.64 3.24
CA TYR A 176 16.17 5.01 1.97
C TYR A 176 15.37 3.72 1.79
N LEU A 177 14.67 3.60 0.67
CA LEU A 177 13.98 2.36 0.32
C LEU A 177 15.00 1.30 -0.07
N ILE A 178 15.06 0.22 0.70
CA ILE A 178 15.98 -0.90 0.47
C ILE A 178 15.21 -2.01 -0.24
N THR A 179 15.59 -2.29 -1.48
CA THR A 179 15.12 -3.48 -2.20
C THR A 179 16.02 -4.67 -1.83
N LYS A 180 15.43 -5.75 -1.33
CA LYS A 180 16.16 -7.01 -1.17
C LYS A 180 16.37 -7.61 -2.56
N GLU A 181 17.63 -7.90 -2.90
CA GLU A 181 18.00 -8.63 -4.12
C GLU A 181 17.47 -10.08 -4.13
#